data_2a041c0e8ce6e7953d3a830ce4fd90fe
#
_entry.id   2a041c0e8ce6e7953d3a830ce4fd90fe
#
_cell.length_a   1.000
_cell.length_b   1.000
_cell.length_c   1.000
_cell.angle_alpha   90.00
_cell.angle_beta   90.00
_cell.angle_gamma   90.00
#
_symmetry.space_group_name_H-M   'P 1'
#
loop_
_entity.id
_entity.type
_entity.pdbx_description
1 polymer ?
#
loop_
_entity_poly.entity_id
_entity_poly.type
_entity_poly.pdbx_seq_one_letter_code
_entity_poly.pdbx_strand_id
1 'polypeptide(L)'
;MRFHRKWAVTLTSAALLTLGTSTATAAPAVPGPGVLVAGYAPAETAQDVQEQQFLERNEVLEGAAAHANALIGLPRDVPVTALSCGEVNAFWDPESQGIGFCYDLVGYYRGVFEELNTTGTQAQRNRATEDDLIGISNSVVFHELAHGLIDVYDLPTTGREEDAADQLATLLLAGDSVHQEYAVSAIEAWGALADAEAQGDVSARLPDEHSLDAQRYYNAICWLYGSDPATFQGAVQTEANPGGPLPESRAAQCPEEFRKIDQAWSTLLQPYLKG
;
A
#
# COMPACT_ATOMS: atom_id res chain seq x y z
N MET A 1 3.29 -7.67 -39.12
CA MET A 1 4.63 -7.19 -39.54
C MET A 1 5.70 -7.96 -38.78
N ARG A 2 6.59 -8.68 -39.48
CA ARG A 2 7.63 -9.48 -38.83
C ARG A 2 8.83 -8.58 -38.53
N PHE A 3 9.15 -8.38 -37.23
CA PHE A 3 10.42 -7.79 -36.80
C PHE A 3 11.40 -8.91 -36.45
N HIS A 4 12.29 -9.26 -37.42
CA HIS A 4 13.49 -10.01 -37.13
C HIS A 4 14.62 -9.02 -36.82
N ARG A 5 14.94 -8.83 -35.57
CA ARG A 5 16.17 -8.19 -35.14
C ARG A 5 17.07 -9.25 -34.50
N LYS A 6 18.09 -9.67 -35.25
CA LYS A 6 19.15 -10.54 -34.76
C LYS A 6 20.03 -9.73 -33.79
N TRP A 7 20.00 -10.11 -32.54
CA TRP A 7 20.98 -9.62 -31.57
C TRP A 7 22.24 -10.46 -31.67
N ALA A 8 23.36 -9.86 -32.12
CA ALA A 8 24.68 -10.45 -32.04
C ALA A 8 25.19 -10.30 -30.61
N VAL A 9 25.27 -11.40 -29.87
CA VAL A 9 25.91 -11.44 -28.56
C VAL A 9 27.42 -11.54 -28.78
N THR A 10 28.11 -10.46 -28.54
CA THR A 10 29.61 -10.46 -28.51
C THR A 10 30.02 -10.85 -27.10
N LEU A 11 30.51 -12.07 -26.93
CA LEU A 11 31.13 -12.52 -25.68
C LEU A 11 32.50 -11.82 -25.55
N THR A 12 32.62 -10.86 -24.69
CA THR A 12 33.90 -10.30 -24.23
C THR A 12 34.20 -10.77 -22.82
N SER A 13 35.31 -11.38 -22.70
CA SER A 13 36.20 -11.79 -21.61
C SER A 13 35.75 -11.44 -20.15
N ALA A 14 35.72 -12.51 -19.35
CA ALA A 14 35.57 -12.48 -17.90
C ALA A 14 36.65 -11.63 -17.22
N ALA A 15 36.21 -10.52 -16.59
CA ALA A 15 36.98 -9.92 -15.53
C ALA A 15 36.54 -10.55 -14.20
N LEU A 16 37.48 -11.26 -13.55
CA LEU A 16 37.29 -11.71 -12.17
C LEU A 16 37.16 -10.48 -11.26
N LEU A 17 35.93 -10.18 -10.88
CA LEU A 17 35.64 -9.29 -9.76
C LEU A 17 35.98 -10.02 -8.46
N THR A 18 37.13 -9.68 -7.87
CA THR A 18 37.41 -10.04 -6.48
C THR A 18 36.47 -9.24 -5.59
N LEU A 19 35.40 -9.89 -5.11
CA LEU A 19 34.55 -9.38 -4.05
C LEU A 19 35.40 -9.28 -2.78
N GLY A 20 35.91 -8.08 -2.52
CA GLY A 20 36.49 -7.74 -1.23
C GLY A 20 35.36 -7.81 -0.18
N THR A 21 35.41 -8.78 0.69
CA THR A 21 34.54 -8.86 1.87
C THR A 21 34.95 -7.78 2.87
N SER A 22 34.44 -6.57 2.69
CA SER A 22 34.41 -5.60 3.78
C SER A 22 33.29 -6.02 4.71
N THR A 23 33.63 -6.72 5.77
CA THR A 23 32.74 -6.88 6.92
C THR A 23 32.68 -5.55 7.66
N ALA A 24 31.84 -4.62 7.15
CA ALA A 24 31.39 -3.53 7.97
C ALA A 24 30.41 -4.15 8.98
N THR A 25 30.86 -4.34 10.23
CA THR A 25 29.96 -4.54 11.35
C THR A 25 29.19 -3.24 11.51
N ALA A 26 28.00 -3.14 10.91
CA ALA A 26 27.09 -2.06 11.20
C ALA A 26 26.79 -2.13 12.71
N ALA A 27 27.03 -1.03 13.44
CA ALA A 27 26.52 -0.91 14.80
C ALA A 27 25.00 -1.10 14.75
N PRO A 28 24.39 -1.73 15.77
CA PRO A 28 22.95 -1.85 15.80
C PRO A 28 22.36 -0.43 15.66
N ALA A 29 21.57 -0.21 14.61
CA ALA A 29 20.87 1.05 14.41
C ALA A 29 19.86 1.16 15.57
N VAL A 30 19.99 2.23 16.35
CA VAL A 30 18.99 2.59 17.36
C VAL A 30 17.82 3.22 16.58
N PRO A 31 16.56 2.80 16.82
CA PRO A 31 15.41 3.47 16.22
C PRO A 31 15.55 4.99 16.38
N GLY A 32 15.36 5.73 15.30
CA GLY A 32 15.50 7.19 15.32
C GLY A 32 14.46 7.84 16.24
N PRO A 33 14.70 9.06 16.73
CA PRO A 33 13.77 9.79 17.60
C PRO A 33 12.58 10.37 16.85
N GLY A 34 12.60 10.34 15.50
CA GLY A 34 11.57 10.95 14.67
C GLY A 34 10.29 10.13 14.62
N VAL A 35 9.23 10.82 14.25
CA VAL A 35 7.87 10.29 14.14
C VAL A 35 7.21 10.76 12.85
N LEU A 36 6.18 10.04 12.42
CA LEU A 36 5.26 10.50 11.40
C LEU A 36 4.36 11.57 12.02
N VAL A 37 4.22 12.72 11.37
CA VAL A 37 3.47 13.87 11.90
C VAL A 37 2.37 14.26 10.92
N ALA A 38 1.11 14.10 11.33
CA ALA A 38 -0.05 14.49 10.54
C ALA A 38 -0.18 16.02 10.46
N GLY A 39 -0.59 16.51 9.30
CA GLY A 39 -0.82 17.93 9.04
C GLY A 39 -1.83 18.15 7.90
N TYR A 40 -2.41 19.35 7.85
CA TYR A 40 -3.42 19.72 6.86
C TYR A 40 -3.10 21.10 6.29
N ALA A 41 -2.87 21.17 4.99
CA ALA A 41 -2.81 22.44 4.28
C ALA A 41 -4.22 22.96 4.02
N PRO A 42 -4.41 24.29 3.89
CA PRO A 42 -5.72 24.86 3.58
C PRO A 42 -6.30 24.29 2.30
N ALA A 43 -7.56 23.86 2.35
CA ALA A 43 -8.30 23.38 1.20
C ALA A 43 -8.64 24.52 0.22
N GLU A 44 -8.50 24.29 -1.09
CA GLU A 44 -8.66 25.32 -2.12
C GLU A 44 -10.04 25.27 -2.78
N THR A 45 -10.71 24.11 -2.80
CA THR A 45 -12.05 23.94 -3.40
C THR A 45 -13.09 23.55 -2.37
N ALA A 46 -14.37 23.67 -2.73
CA ALA A 46 -15.46 23.24 -1.83
C ALA A 46 -15.44 21.72 -1.59
N GLN A 47 -14.97 20.93 -2.58
CA GLN A 47 -14.80 19.50 -2.41
C GLN A 47 -13.63 19.21 -1.46
N ASP A 48 -12.48 19.87 -1.63
CA ASP A 48 -11.35 19.70 -0.75
C ASP A 48 -11.67 20.04 0.70
N VAL A 49 -12.49 21.10 0.92
CA VAL A 49 -12.98 21.46 2.25
C VAL A 49 -13.79 20.31 2.88
N GLN A 50 -14.63 19.63 2.08
CA GLN A 50 -15.39 18.47 2.56
C GLN A 50 -14.43 17.34 2.98
N GLU A 51 -13.44 17.04 2.16
CA GLU A 51 -12.51 15.95 2.41
C GLU A 51 -11.52 16.28 3.55
N GLN A 52 -11.05 17.53 3.64
CA GLN A 52 -10.30 18.00 4.79
C GLN A 52 -11.09 17.80 6.10
N GLN A 53 -12.35 18.26 6.14
CA GLN A 53 -13.21 18.08 7.32
C GLN A 53 -13.47 16.61 7.64
N PHE A 54 -13.56 15.74 6.63
CA PHE A 54 -13.69 14.31 6.83
C PHE A 54 -12.42 13.74 7.50
N LEU A 55 -11.25 14.02 6.96
CA LEU A 55 -9.97 13.54 7.48
C LEU A 55 -9.72 14.04 8.92
N GLU A 56 -9.91 15.34 9.16
CA GLU A 56 -9.73 15.95 10.49
C GLU A 56 -10.72 15.40 11.52
N ARG A 57 -12.02 15.32 11.16
CA ARG A 57 -13.07 14.85 12.08
C ARG A 57 -12.87 13.40 12.53
N ASN A 58 -12.33 12.58 11.66
CA ASN A 58 -12.09 11.16 11.91
C ASN A 58 -10.64 10.87 12.33
N GLU A 59 -9.80 11.91 12.49
CA GLU A 59 -8.38 11.79 12.86
C GLU A 59 -7.62 10.75 12.00
N VAL A 60 -7.89 10.74 10.67
CA VAL A 60 -7.45 9.66 9.78
C VAL A 60 -5.93 9.62 9.67
N LEU A 61 -5.29 10.76 9.40
CA LEU A 61 -3.84 10.84 9.27
C LEU A 61 -3.14 10.68 10.62
N GLU A 62 -3.75 11.20 11.69
CA GLU A 62 -3.27 11.04 13.06
C GLU A 62 -3.29 9.57 13.50
N GLY A 63 -4.37 8.85 13.18
CA GLY A 63 -4.50 7.42 13.46
C GLY A 63 -3.44 6.59 12.73
N ALA A 64 -3.28 6.82 11.42
CA ALA A 64 -2.25 6.15 10.63
C ALA A 64 -0.85 6.48 11.16
N ALA A 65 -0.57 7.75 11.48
CA ALA A 65 0.70 8.17 12.06
C ALA A 65 0.94 7.50 13.42
N ALA A 66 -0.06 7.46 14.29
CA ALA A 66 0.07 6.83 15.61
C ALA A 66 0.38 5.33 15.50
N HIS A 67 -0.29 4.62 14.59
CA HIS A 67 -0.05 3.20 14.36
C HIS A 67 1.38 2.96 13.84
N ALA A 68 1.81 3.67 12.80
CA ALA A 68 3.17 3.55 12.27
C ALA A 68 4.23 3.92 13.32
N ASN A 69 3.99 4.99 14.09
CA ASN A 69 4.88 5.45 15.15
C ASN A 69 5.02 4.46 16.31
N ALA A 70 4.03 3.62 16.55
CA ALA A 70 4.11 2.57 17.55
C ALA A 70 5.08 1.45 17.12
N LEU A 71 5.26 1.23 15.83
CA LEU A 71 5.99 0.11 15.25
C LEU A 71 7.40 0.47 14.78
N ILE A 72 7.56 1.66 14.17
CA ILE A 72 8.74 2.04 13.40
C ILE A 72 9.30 3.36 13.94
N GLY A 73 10.61 3.42 14.15
CA GLY A 73 11.35 4.65 14.43
C GLY A 73 11.83 5.29 13.12
N LEU A 74 11.73 6.61 13.02
CA LEU A 74 12.20 7.38 11.88
C LEU A 74 13.46 8.16 12.26
N PRO A 75 14.37 8.48 11.32
CA PRO A 75 15.61 9.20 11.64
C PRO A 75 15.32 10.64 12.07
N ARG A 76 14.19 11.20 11.68
CA ARG A 76 13.66 12.53 11.98
C ARG A 76 12.14 12.52 11.81
N ASP A 77 11.48 13.59 12.20
CA ASP A 77 10.06 13.75 11.92
C ASP A 77 9.80 13.80 10.41
N VAL A 78 8.80 13.04 9.99
CA VAL A 78 8.34 12.95 8.61
C VAL A 78 6.90 13.46 8.55
N PRO A 79 6.64 14.57 7.85
CA PRO A 79 5.29 15.08 7.71
C PRO A 79 4.44 14.17 6.80
N VAL A 80 3.18 13.96 7.19
CA VAL A 80 2.11 13.48 6.32
C VAL A 80 1.12 14.62 6.19
N THR A 81 1.10 15.27 5.04
CA THR A 81 0.32 16.48 4.85
C THR A 81 -0.79 16.27 3.84
N ALA A 82 -2.06 16.39 4.28
CA ALA A 82 -3.18 16.47 3.36
C ALA A 82 -3.23 17.86 2.71
N LEU A 83 -3.46 17.90 1.38
CA LEU A 83 -3.42 19.14 0.60
C LEU A 83 -4.27 19.05 -0.66
N SER A 84 -4.58 20.23 -1.25
CA SER A 84 -5.17 20.32 -2.59
C SER A 84 -4.08 20.14 -3.63
N CYS A 85 -4.19 19.08 -4.45
CA CYS A 85 -3.22 18.80 -5.51
C CYS A 85 -3.76 19.14 -6.90
N GLY A 86 -5.09 19.13 -7.07
CA GLY A 86 -5.73 19.21 -8.39
C GLY A 86 -5.61 17.92 -9.21
N GLU A 87 -5.19 16.84 -8.58
CA GLU A 87 -5.09 15.50 -9.15
C GLU A 87 -5.36 14.41 -8.10
N VAL A 88 -5.79 13.25 -8.56
CA VAL A 88 -6.05 12.08 -7.71
C VAL A 88 -4.71 11.39 -7.43
N ASN A 89 -4.10 11.72 -6.31
CA ASN A 89 -2.75 11.23 -5.98
C ASN A 89 -2.49 11.21 -4.47
N ALA A 90 -1.51 10.39 -4.05
CA ALA A 90 -0.69 10.53 -2.86
C ALA A 90 0.75 10.20 -3.28
N PHE A 91 1.74 10.71 -2.58
CA PHE A 91 3.13 10.51 -2.99
C PHE A 91 4.10 10.71 -1.84
N TRP A 92 5.18 9.96 -1.85
CA TRP A 92 6.41 10.30 -1.13
C TRP A 92 7.20 11.36 -1.92
N ASP A 93 7.55 12.47 -1.28
CA ASP A 93 8.44 13.50 -1.86
C ASP A 93 9.85 13.37 -1.28
N PRO A 94 10.83 12.91 -2.06
CA PRO A 94 12.21 12.75 -1.58
C PRO A 94 12.93 14.09 -1.31
N GLU A 95 12.46 15.21 -1.87
CA GLU A 95 13.10 16.52 -1.62
C GLU A 95 12.70 17.06 -0.24
N SER A 96 11.41 17.09 0.07
CA SER A 96 10.92 17.49 1.39
C SER A 96 11.01 16.37 2.42
N GLN A 97 11.15 15.14 1.95
CA GLN A 97 11.08 13.88 2.70
C GLN A 97 9.81 13.83 3.54
N GLY A 98 8.69 13.94 2.86
CA GLY A 98 7.35 13.92 3.44
C GLY A 98 6.36 13.25 2.52
N ILE A 99 5.20 12.92 3.07
CA ILE A 99 4.09 12.32 2.35
C ILE A 99 3.09 13.41 2.01
N GLY A 100 2.80 13.58 0.72
CA GLY A 100 1.66 14.35 0.23
C GLY A 100 0.43 13.48 0.11
N PHE A 101 -0.70 13.92 0.64
CA PHE A 101 -1.96 13.19 0.61
C PHE A 101 -3.05 14.09 0.03
N CYS A 102 -3.41 13.89 -1.23
CA CYS A 102 -4.31 14.79 -1.95
C CYS A 102 -5.77 14.65 -1.49
N TYR A 103 -6.47 15.76 -1.24
CA TYR A 103 -7.90 15.74 -0.97
C TYR A 103 -8.69 15.16 -2.16
N ASP A 104 -8.22 15.38 -3.39
CA ASP A 104 -8.81 14.81 -4.61
C ASP A 104 -8.86 13.27 -4.56
N LEU A 105 -7.86 12.63 -3.95
CA LEU A 105 -7.83 11.17 -3.79
C LEU A 105 -8.96 10.69 -2.88
N VAL A 106 -9.20 11.39 -1.77
CA VAL A 106 -10.30 11.06 -0.83
C VAL A 106 -11.64 11.20 -1.54
N GLY A 107 -11.84 12.30 -2.29
CA GLY A 107 -13.04 12.53 -3.09
C GLY A 107 -13.26 11.46 -4.17
N TYR A 108 -12.18 11.01 -4.81
CA TYR A 108 -12.22 9.92 -5.78
C TYR A 108 -12.70 8.61 -5.14
N TYR A 109 -12.07 8.18 -4.06
CA TYR A 109 -12.48 6.95 -3.37
C TYR A 109 -13.87 7.06 -2.74
N ARG A 110 -14.31 8.26 -2.33
CA ARG A 110 -15.69 8.48 -1.89
C ARG A 110 -16.66 8.08 -3.00
N GLY A 111 -16.42 8.50 -4.23
CA GLY A 111 -17.24 8.09 -5.38
C GLY A 111 -17.27 6.58 -5.57
N VAL A 112 -16.09 5.92 -5.49
CA VAL A 112 -15.99 4.47 -5.59
C VAL A 112 -16.82 3.77 -4.52
N PHE A 113 -16.69 4.17 -3.26
CA PHE A 113 -17.42 3.51 -2.16
C PHE A 113 -18.91 3.87 -2.12
N GLU A 114 -19.33 5.04 -2.59
CA GLU A 114 -20.75 5.36 -2.78
C GLU A 114 -21.41 4.43 -3.82
N GLU A 115 -20.67 4.02 -4.86
CA GLU A 115 -21.14 3.04 -5.85
C GLU A 115 -21.17 1.62 -5.28
N LEU A 116 -20.26 1.24 -4.40
CA LEU A 116 -20.22 -0.07 -3.75
C LEU A 116 -21.27 -0.19 -2.63
N ASN A 117 -21.45 0.83 -1.80
CA ASN A 117 -22.31 0.83 -0.62
C ASN A 117 -23.77 1.13 -0.95
N THR A 118 -24.43 0.24 -1.69
CA THR A 118 -25.81 0.47 -2.20
C THR A 118 -26.91 -0.06 -1.28
N THR A 119 -26.58 -0.82 -0.23
CA THR A 119 -27.57 -1.50 0.62
C THR A 119 -27.86 -0.75 1.90
N GLY A 120 -29.07 -0.87 2.43
CA GLY A 120 -29.49 -0.24 3.69
C GLY A 120 -30.07 1.17 3.54
N THR A 121 -30.26 1.85 4.65
CA THR A 121 -30.71 3.25 4.69
C THR A 121 -29.57 4.19 4.24
N GLN A 122 -29.93 5.41 3.83
CA GLN A 122 -28.91 6.42 3.44
C GLN A 122 -27.87 6.64 4.56
N ALA A 123 -28.30 6.69 5.82
CA ALA A 123 -27.36 6.87 6.93
C ALA A 123 -26.41 5.67 7.11
N GLN A 124 -26.87 4.45 6.83
CA GLN A 124 -26.02 3.25 6.86
C GLN A 124 -25.02 3.25 5.70
N ARG A 125 -25.46 3.59 4.49
CA ARG A 125 -24.56 3.71 3.33
C ARG A 125 -23.49 4.76 3.56
N ASN A 126 -23.88 5.96 4.03
CA ASN A 126 -22.91 7.03 4.31
C ASN A 126 -21.87 6.59 5.34
N ARG A 127 -22.30 5.89 6.41
CA ARG A 127 -21.37 5.38 7.42
C ARG A 127 -20.42 4.34 6.82
N ALA A 128 -20.93 3.36 6.06
CA ALA A 128 -20.08 2.37 5.40
C ALA A 128 -19.05 3.04 4.49
N THR A 129 -19.46 4.02 3.68
CA THR A 129 -18.54 4.80 2.85
C THR A 129 -17.49 5.55 3.67
N GLU A 130 -17.85 6.13 4.82
CA GLU A 130 -16.87 6.80 5.70
C GLU A 130 -15.91 5.80 6.35
N ASP A 131 -16.39 4.64 6.78
CA ASP A 131 -15.55 3.55 7.34
C ASP A 131 -14.56 3.04 6.29
N ASP A 132 -15.01 2.83 5.05
CA ASP A 132 -14.17 2.40 3.92
C ASP A 132 -13.14 3.46 3.53
N LEU A 133 -13.51 4.75 3.57
CA LEU A 133 -12.58 5.85 3.31
C LEU A 133 -11.47 5.93 4.35
N ILE A 134 -11.78 5.65 5.61
CA ILE A 134 -10.75 5.56 6.66
C ILE A 134 -9.80 4.40 6.32
N GLY A 135 -10.35 3.25 5.93
CA GLY A 135 -9.57 2.07 5.58
C GLY A 135 -8.60 2.30 4.43
N ILE A 136 -9.11 2.75 3.28
CA ILE A 136 -8.25 3.00 2.10
C ILE A 136 -7.23 4.11 2.37
N SER A 137 -7.60 5.16 3.11
CA SER A 137 -6.67 6.24 3.43
C SER A 137 -5.50 5.74 4.29
N ASN A 138 -5.74 4.87 5.27
CA ASN A 138 -4.66 4.23 6.04
C ASN A 138 -3.77 3.38 5.15
N SER A 139 -4.36 2.59 4.24
CA SER A 139 -3.61 1.76 3.29
C SER A 139 -2.68 2.61 2.41
N VAL A 140 -3.19 3.73 1.88
CA VAL A 140 -2.40 4.65 1.06
C VAL A 140 -1.29 5.32 1.87
N VAL A 141 -1.57 5.81 3.10
CA VAL A 141 -0.53 6.39 3.96
C VAL A 141 0.59 5.39 4.24
N PHE A 142 0.27 4.11 4.46
CA PHE A 142 1.30 3.08 4.70
C PHE A 142 2.04 2.67 3.42
N HIS A 143 1.41 2.76 2.26
CA HIS A 143 2.06 2.61 0.97
C HIS A 143 3.11 3.72 0.75
N GLU A 144 2.73 4.99 0.94
CA GLU A 144 3.65 6.11 0.83
C GLU A 144 4.75 6.07 1.91
N LEU A 145 4.41 5.62 3.11
CA LEU A 145 5.41 5.39 4.17
C LEU A 145 6.44 4.34 3.74
N ALA A 146 6.04 3.31 3.00
CA ALA A 146 6.97 2.30 2.51
C ALA A 146 8.01 2.90 1.56
N HIS A 147 7.60 3.76 0.62
CA HIS A 147 8.53 4.55 -0.21
C HIS A 147 9.46 5.40 0.64
N GLY A 148 8.89 6.09 1.64
CA GLY A 148 9.67 6.88 2.58
C GLY A 148 10.71 6.06 3.35
N LEU A 149 10.38 4.85 3.80
CA LEU A 149 11.31 3.97 4.51
C LEU A 149 12.40 3.42 3.58
N ILE A 150 12.05 3.09 2.33
CA ILE A 150 13.01 2.65 1.31
C ILE A 150 14.02 3.76 1.05
N ASP A 151 13.56 4.99 0.86
CA ASP A 151 14.41 6.15 0.57
C ASP A 151 15.28 6.55 1.77
N VAL A 152 14.69 6.80 2.95
CA VAL A 152 15.43 7.33 4.11
C VAL A 152 16.41 6.33 4.72
N TYR A 153 16.21 5.04 4.52
CA TYR A 153 17.07 3.98 5.03
C TYR A 153 17.89 3.29 3.94
N ASP A 154 17.81 3.74 2.68
CA ASP A 154 18.47 3.13 1.52
C ASP A 154 18.23 1.61 1.46
N LEU A 155 16.95 1.21 1.60
CA LEU A 155 16.59 -0.20 1.63
C LEU A 155 16.59 -0.79 0.22
N PRO A 156 17.18 -1.99 0.02
CA PRO A 156 17.20 -2.61 -1.31
C PRO A 156 15.84 -3.18 -1.68
N THR A 157 15.39 -2.90 -2.89
CA THR A 157 14.25 -3.56 -3.54
C THR A 157 14.74 -4.44 -4.68
N THR A 158 14.17 -5.65 -4.82
CA THR A 158 14.56 -6.62 -5.87
C THR A 158 13.51 -6.79 -6.96
N GLY A 159 12.46 -5.98 -6.91
CA GLY A 159 11.34 -5.98 -7.85
C GLY A 159 10.83 -4.56 -8.09
N ARG A 160 9.56 -4.46 -8.44
CA ARG A 160 8.89 -3.15 -8.49
C ARG A 160 8.78 -2.60 -7.07
N GLU A 161 9.16 -1.36 -6.87
CA GLU A 161 9.06 -0.71 -5.57
C GLU A 161 7.60 -0.56 -5.15
N GLU A 162 6.70 -0.29 -6.09
CA GLU A 162 5.26 -0.22 -5.89
C GLU A 162 4.69 -1.52 -5.29
N ASP A 163 5.10 -2.68 -5.81
CA ASP A 163 4.67 -3.97 -5.26
C ASP A 163 5.24 -4.19 -3.84
N ALA A 164 6.45 -3.70 -3.56
CA ALA A 164 7.04 -3.75 -2.22
C ALA A 164 6.31 -2.81 -1.25
N ALA A 165 5.90 -1.62 -1.70
CA ALA A 165 5.11 -0.68 -0.92
C ALA A 165 3.72 -1.27 -0.57
N ASP A 166 3.03 -1.90 -1.52
CA ASP A 166 1.77 -2.61 -1.26
C ASP A 166 1.94 -3.76 -0.24
N GLN A 167 3.07 -4.48 -0.29
CA GLN A 167 3.38 -5.52 0.69
C GLN A 167 3.51 -4.95 2.10
N LEU A 168 4.28 -3.87 2.29
CA LEU A 168 4.45 -3.28 3.62
C LEU A 168 3.15 -2.69 4.15
N ALA A 169 2.38 -1.99 3.31
CA ALA A 169 1.06 -1.49 3.68
C ALA A 169 0.16 -2.63 4.20
N THR A 170 0.12 -3.75 3.47
CA THR A 170 -0.65 -4.93 3.89
C THR A 170 -0.13 -5.53 5.21
N LEU A 171 1.20 -5.60 5.42
CA LEU A 171 1.79 -6.08 6.67
C LEU A 171 1.38 -5.21 7.87
N LEU A 172 1.44 -3.90 7.73
CA LEU A 172 1.06 -2.97 8.79
C LEU A 172 -0.45 -3.08 9.11
N LEU A 173 -1.27 -3.31 8.09
CA LEU A 173 -2.72 -3.49 8.25
C LEU A 173 -3.09 -4.88 8.79
N ALA A 174 -2.28 -5.91 8.59
CA ALA A 174 -2.59 -7.26 9.05
C ALA A 174 -2.41 -7.47 10.57
N GLY A 175 -1.84 -6.49 11.28
CA GLY A 175 -1.38 -6.63 12.67
C GLY A 175 -2.48 -6.79 13.72
N ASP A 176 -3.67 -6.26 13.49
CA ASP A 176 -4.82 -6.35 14.40
C ASP A 176 -6.16 -6.25 13.66
N SER A 177 -7.27 -6.59 14.34
CA SER A 177 -8.58 -6.69 13.70
C SER A 177 -9.13 -5.38 13.14
N VAL A 178 -8.79 -4.23 13.71
CA VAL A 178 -9.24 -2.92 13.22
C VAL A 178 -8.54 -2.60 11.90
N HIS A 179 -7.22 -2.77 11.87
CA HIS A 179 -6.44 -2.52 10.67
C HIS A 179 -6.70 -3.57 9.57
N GLN A 180 -7.07 -4.80 9.94
CA GLN A 180 -7.52 -5.81 8.98
C GLN A 180 -8.81 -5.39 8.24
N GLU A 181 -9.75 -4.70 8.90
CA GLU A 181 -10.92 -4.11 8.24
C GLU A 181 -10.49 -3.02 7.24
N TYR A 182 -9.48 -2.20 7.57
CA TYR A 182 -8.91 -1.22 6.63
C TYR A 182 -8.27 -1.88 5.40
N ALA A 183 -7.59 -3.02 5.59
CA ALA A 183 -7.08 -3.80 4.46
C ALA A 183 -8.21 -4.31 3.55
N VAL A 184 -9.35 -4.72 4.12
CA VAL A 184 -10.52 -5.16 3.35
C VAL A 184 -11.05 -4.01 2.50
N SER A 185 -11.22 -2.80 3.06
CA SER A 185 -11.66 -1.61 2.30
C SER A 185 -10.72 -1.29 1.13
N ALA A 186 -9.40 -1.40 1.32
CA ALA A 186 -8.43 -1.21 0.23
C ALA A 186 -8.58 -2.28 -0.87
N ILE A 187 -8.78 -3.53 -0.48
CA ILE A 187 -9.02 -4.63 -1.42
C ILE A 187 -10.31 -4.41 -2.22
N GLU A 188 -11.38 -3.97 -1.58
CA GLU A 188 -12.66 -3.68 -2.25
C GLU A 188 -12.51 -2.54 -3.26
N ALA A 189 -11.77 -1.48 -2.91
CA ALA A 189 -11.46 -0.39 -3.83
C ALA A 189 -10.69 -0.90 -5.06
N TRP A 190 -9.61 -1.67 -4.87
CA TRP A 190 -8.86 -2.23 -6.00
C TRP A 190 -9.68 -3.21 -6.83
N GLY A 191 -10.61 -3.95 -6.22
CA GLY A 191 -11.56 -4.79 -6.94
C GLY A 191 -12.47 -3.98 -7.87
N ALA A 192 -13.03 -2.88 -7.38
CA ALA A 192 -13.85 -1.97 -8.19
C ALA A 192 -13.04 -1.32 -9.33
N LEU A 193 -11.80 -0.91 -9.06
CA LEU A 193 -10.90 -0.35 -10.07
C LEU A 193 -10.51 -1.40 -11.13
N ALA A 194 -10.25 -2.64 -10.71
CA ALA A 194 -9.98 -3.76 -11.62
C ALA A 194 -11.16 -4.05 -12.55
N ASP A 195 -12.38 -3.99 -12.05
CA ASP A 195 -13.58 -4.14 -12.87
C ASP A 195 -13.75 -3.00 -13.88
N ALA A 196 -13.42 -1.78 -13.50
CA ALA A 196 -13.42 -0.63 -14.41
C ALA A 196 -12.29 -0.75 -15.45
N GLU A 197 -11.08 -1.14 -15.03
CA GLU A 197 -9.93 -1.36 -15.91
C GLU A 197 -10.22 -2.46 -16.95
N ALA A 198 -10.90 -3.54 -16.57
CA ALA A 198 -11.26 -4.65 -17.46
C ALA A 198 -12.22 -4.25 -18.59
N GLN A 199 -12.91 -3.11 -18.47
CA GLN A 199 -13.80 -2.57 -19.51
C GLN A 199 -13.05 -1.70 -20.53
N GLY A 200 -11.78 -1.36 -20.27
CA GLY A 200 -10.93 -0.51 -21.12
C GLY A 200 -9.81 -1.26 -21.82
N ASP A 201 -8.92 -0.50 -22.45
CA ASP A 201 -7.68 -1.02 -23.03
C ASP A 201 -6.55 -0.93 -21.98
N VAL A 202 -6.27 -2.05 -21.35
CA VAL A 202 -5.21 -2.17 -20.34
C VAL A 202 -3.80 -1.94 -20.91
N SER A 203 -3.64 -1.91 -22.23
CA SER A 203 -2.31 -1.77 -22.85
C SER A 203 -1.64 -0.43 -22.51
N ALA A 204 -2.41 0.60 -22.24
CA ALA A 204 -1.90 1.91 -21.81
C ALA A 204 -1.31 1.88 -20.37
N ARG A 205 -1.78 0.95 -19.52
CA ARG A 205 -1.32 0.77 -18.14
C ARG A 205 -0.09 -0.13 -18.02
N LEU A 206 0.24 -0.93 -19.05
CA LEU A 206 1.38 -1.86 -18.97
C LEU A 206 2.75 -1.21 -18.73
N PRO A 207 3.04 0.04 -19.18
CA PRO A 207 4.28 0.74 -18.87
C PRO A 207 4.30 1.42 -17.51
N ASP A 208 3.18 1.45 -16.79
CA ASP A 208 3.02 2.11 -15.50
C ASP A 208 3.95 1.47 -14.44
N GLU A 209 4.37 2.25 -13.48
CA GLU A 209 5.17 1.78 -12.34
C GLU A 209 4.34 0.87 -11.43
N HIS A 210 3.04 1.15 -11.28
CA HIS A 210 2.13 0.28 -10.55
C HIS A 210 1.76 -0.97 -11.34
N SER A 211 1.54 -2.05 -10.64
CA SER A 211 0.88 -3.23 -11.18
C SER A 211 -0.58 -2.91 -11.54
N LEU A 212 -1.18 -3.68 -12.46
CA LEU A 212 -2.61 -3.54 -12.78
C LEU A 212 -3.46 -3.70 -11.52
N ASP A 213 -4.58 -2.98 -11.44
CA ASP A 213 -5.47 -3.02 -10.28
C ASP A 213 -5.95 -4.45 -9.97
N ALA A 214 -6.19 -5.26 -11.00
CA ALA A 214 -6.49 -6.68 -10.83
C ALA A 214 -5.34 -7.47 -10.19
N GLN A 215 -4.08 -7.15 -10.46
CA GLN A 215 -2.93 -7.81 -9.84
C GLN A 215 -2.79 -7.36 -8.38
N ARG A 216 -2.92 -6.07 -8.09
CA ARG A 216 -2.93 -5.52 -6.73
C ARG A 216 -4.04 -6.16 -5.88
N TYR A 217 -5.26 -6.23 -6.43
CA TYR A 217 -6.40 -6.88 -5.81
C TYR A 217 -6.11 -8.33 -5.38
N TYR A 218 -5.68 -9.20 -6.33
CA TYR A 218 -5.40 -10.59 -6.01
C TYR A 218 -4.20 -10.78 -5.08
N ASN A 219 -3.19 -9.94 -5.18
CA ASN A 219 -2.05 -9.96 -4.28
C ASN A 219 -2.47 -9.60 -2.85
N ALA A 220 -3.19 -8.50 -2.67
CA ALA A 220 -3.62 -8.04 -1.35
C ALA A 220 -4.56 -9.04 -0.65
N ILE A 221 -5.55 -9.61 -1.38
CA ILE A 221 -6.39 -10.70 -0.83
C ILE A 221 -5.52 -11.87 -0.39
N CYS A 222 -4.56 -12.28 -1.20
CA CYS A 222 -3.69 -13.41 -0.89
C CYS A 222 -2.84 -13.13 0.35
N TRP A 223 -2.28 -11.94 0.48
CA TRP A 223 -1.47 -11.58 1.65
C TRP A 223 -2.32 -11.47 2.91
N LEU A 224 -3.47 -10.81 2.83
CA LEU A 224 -4.39 -10.72 3.98
C LEU A 224 -4.92 -12.10 4.40
N TYR A 225 -5.36 -12.94 3.45
CA TYR A 225 -5.72 -14.32 3.74
C TYR A 225 -4.54 -15.11 4.33
N GLY A 226 -3.34 -14.91 3.78
CA GLY A 226 -2.11 -15.59 4.23
C GLY A 226 -1.73 -15.23 5.66
N SER A 227 -2.06 -14.02 6.13
CA SER A 227 -1.82 -13.58 7.50
C SER A 227 -2.70 -14.30 8.52
N ASP A 228 -3.97 -14.51 8.21
CA ASP A 228 -4.95 -15.22 9.05
C ASP A 228 -5.97 -15.99 8.20
N PRO A 229 -5.62 -17.21 7.75
CA PRO A 229 -6.53 -18.02 6.94
C PRO A 229 -7.86 -18.39 7.60
N ALA A 230 -7.91 -18.37 8.94
CA ALA A 230 -9.13 -18.71 9.67
C ALA A 230 -10.14 -17.56 9.61
N THR A 231 -9.70 -16.34 9.84
CA THR A 231 -10.52 -15.13 9.77
C THR A 231 -10.97 -14.86 8.34
N PHE A 232 -10.10 -14.99 7.35
CA PHE A 232 -10.37 -14.64 5.96
C PHE A 232 -10.79 -15.84 5.08
N GLN A 233 -11.23 -16.94 5.67
CA GLN A 233 -11.69 -18.11 4.92
C GLN A 233 -12.81 -17.79 3.92
N GLY A 234 -13.63 -16.76 4.20
CA GLY A 234 -14.67 -16.28 3.29
C GLY A 234 -14.17 -15.75 1.95
N ALA A 235 -12.89 -15.39 1.84
CA ALA A 235 -12.29 -14.94 0.58
C ALA A 235 -12.04 -16.10 -0.40
N VAL A 236 -11.95 -17.35 0.08
CA VAL A 236 -11.57 -18.50 -0.76
C VAL A 236 -12.77 -19.03 -1.53
N GLN A 237 -12.59 -19.21 -2.84
CA GLN A 237 -13.54 -19.84 -3.71
C GLN A 237 -13.55 -21.37 -3.50
N THR A 238 -14.69 -21.91 -3.03
CA THR A 238 -14.89 -23.34 -2.79
C THR A 238 -16.27 -23.76 -3.32
N GLU A 239 -16.56 -25.06 -3.32
CA GLU A 239 -17.93 -25.53 -3.63
C GLU A 239 -18.98 -24.93 -2.68
N ALA A 240 -18.63 -24.75 -1.41
CA ALA A 240 -19.51 -24.14 -0.41
C ALA A 240 -19.57 -22.60 -0.50
N ASN A 241 -18.55 -21.98 -1.09
CA ASN A 241 -18.45 -20.53 -1.31
C ASN A 241 -18.02 -20.22 -2.76
N PRO A 242 -18.92 -20.42 -3.75
CA PRO A 242 -18.57 -20.19 -5.15
C PRO A 242 -18.31 -18.72 -5.50
N GLY A 243 -18.71 -17.79 -4.62
CA GLY A 243 -18.51 -16.35 -4.77
C GLY A 243 -17.19 -15.83 -4.18
N GLY A 244 -16.39 -16.68 -3.54
CA GLY A 244 -15.09 -16.27 -3.01
C GLY A 244 -14.17 -15.81 -4.16
N PRO A 245 -13.54 -14.64 -4.03
CA PRO A 245 -12.71 -14.06 -5.09
C PRO A 245 -11.40 -14.81 -5.31
N LEU A 246 -10.84 -15.43 -4.27
CA LEU A 246 -9.52 -16.06 -4.31
C LEU A 246 -9.64 -17.55 -4.70
N PRO A 247 -9.14 -17.99 -5.87
CA PRO A 247 -9.13 -19.40 -6.25
C PRO A 247 -8.43 -20.27 -5.19
N GLU A 248 -9.01 -21.45 -4.87
CA GLU A 248 -8.46 -22.37 -3.86
C GLU A 248 -6.98 -22.73 -4.12
N SER A 249 -6.62 -22.92 -5.40
CA SER A 249 -5.23 -23.20 -5.79
C SER A 249 -4.28 -22.05 -5.50
N ARG A 250 -4.75 -20.80 -5.54
CA ARG A 250 -3.97 -19.60 -5.15
C ARG A 250 -3.93 -19.46 -3.63
N ALA A 251 -5.05 -19.63 -2.95
CA ALA A 251 -5.18 -19.59 -1.50
C ALA A 251 -4.18 -20.51 -0.80
N ALA A 252 -3.97 -21.72 -1.34
CA ALA A 252 -3.02 -22.69 -0.79
C ALA A 252 -1.56 -22.18 -0.71
N GLN A 253 -1.20 -21.17 -1.48
CA GLN A 253 0.16 -20.60 -1.52
C GLN A 253 0.32 -19.37 -0.62
N CYS A 254 -0.78 -18.68 -0.30
CA CYS A 254 -0.79 -17.39 0.37
C CYS A 254 -0.12 -17.37 1.76
N PRO A 255 -0.30 -18.39 2.64
CA PRO A 255 0.36 -18.38 3.94
C PRO A 255 1.90 -18.39 3.84
N GLU A 256 2.46 -19.14 2.90
CA GLU A 256 3.90 -19.18 2.69
C GLU A 256 4.41 -17.90 2.02
N GLU A 257 3.62 -17.31 1.13
CA GLU A 257 3.93 -16.04 0.48
C GLU A 257 3.94 -14.91 1.53
N PHE A 258 2.90 -14.80 2.35
CA PHE A 258 2.84 -13.82 3.44
C PHE A 258 4.02 -13.98 4.40
N ARG A 259 4.32 -15.20 4.82
CA ARG A 259 5.46 -15.47 5.70
C ARG A 259 6.79 -14.98 5.11
N LYS A 260 7.00 -15.10 3.80
CA LYS A 260 8.22 -14.61 3.12
C LYS A 260 8.27 -13.10 3.07
N ILE A 261 7.14 -12.45 2.79
CA ILE A 261 7.01 -10.99 2.78
C ILE A 261 7.29 -10.44 4.18
N ASP A 262 6.65 -11.01 5.20
CA ASP A 262 6.89 -10.65 6.61
C ASP A 262 8.36 -10.83 7.00
N GLN A 263 8.97 -11.97 6.65
CA GLN A 263 10.39 -12.21 6.90
C GLN A 263 11.29 -11.18 6.21
N ALA A 264 10.99 -10.81 4.96
CA ALA A 264 11.79 -9.86 4.19
C ALA A 264 11.72 -8.46 4.83
N TRP A 265 10.52 -7.94 5.07
CA TRP A 265 10.31 -6.62 5.66
C TRP A 265 10.80 -6.56 7.10
N SER A 266 10.53 -7.60 7.93
CA SER A 266 11.05 -7.70 9.29
C SER A 266 12.59 -7.70 9.33
N THR A 267 13.24 -8.33 8.33
CA THR A 267 14.70 -8.32 8.23
C THR A 267 15.24 -6.93 7.85
N LEU A 268 14.61 -6.27 6.87
CA LEU A 268 15.03 -4.94 6.41
C LEU A 268 14.79 -3.86 7.49
N LEU A 269 13.66 -3.94 8.17
CA LEU A 269 13.26 -2.96 9.18
C LEU A 269 13.76 -3.27 10.59
N GLN A 270 14.30 -4.47 10.85
CA GLN A 270 14.75 -4.89 12.18
C GLN A 270 15.56 -3.83 12.95
N PRO A 271 16.47 -3.07 12.33
CA PRO A 271 17.22 -2.02 13.04
C PRO A 271 16.38 -0.83 13.47
N TYR A 272 15.20 -0.66 12.89
CA TYR A 272 14.34 0.52 13.01
C TYR A 272 13.01 0.22 13.73
N LEU A 273 12.71 -1.06 14.02
CA LEU A 273 11.52 -1.43 14.76
C LEU A 273 11.64 -0.99 16.22
N LYS A 274 10.53 -0.49 16.76
CA LYS A 274 10.36 -0.21 18.18
C LYS A 274 9.95 -1.51 18.86
N GLY A 275 10.71 -1.92 19.86
CA GLY A 275 10.49 -3.16 20.61
C GLY A 275 9.37 -3.05 21.63
#